data_af95daa9edc9430e9c34d0dd44c47bd8
#
_entry.id   af95daa9edc9430e9c34d0dd44c47bd8
#
_cell.length_a   1.000
_cell.length_b   1.000
_cell.length_c   1.000
_cell.angle_alpha   90.00
_cell.angle_beta   90.00
_cell.angle_gamma   90.00
#
_symmetry.space_group_name_H-M   'P 1'
#
loop_
_entity.id
_entity.type
_entity.pdbx_description
1 polymer ?
#
loop_
_entity_poly.entity_id
_entity_poly.type
_entity_poly.pdbx_seq_one_letter_code
_entity_poly.pdbx_strand_id
1 'polypeptide(L)'
;GGSSLLTLPVEGLSLEEKQGINTMLLHSGAAIDEINIIRKHLSQVKGGRLAALCGRARLLTLVVSDVVDDDLSVIASGPTVPDLSTYSDAISVINKYDLKLPISAMKILREGKDETPKPGNYIFDNNKTEIVTSSQNSLNAAVKVAEAAGIEPIILDDYLEGEAKDIGSKMAAVVVDYKNRAPCVL
;
A
#
# COMPACT_ATOMS: atom_id res chain seq x y z
N GLY A 1 -8.01 -1.85 -1.77
CA GLY A 1 -8.29 -1.43 -3.08
C GLY A 1 -7.45 -2.02 -4.21
N GLY A 2 -6.71 -1.18 -4.92
CA GLY A 2 -5.99 -1.55 -6.15
C GLY A 2 -5.08 -2.75 -6.05
N SER A 3 -4.40 -2.93 -4.90
CA SER A 3 -3.47 -4.06 -4.70
C SER A 3 -4.16 -5.44 -4.77
N SER A 4 -5.42 -5.55 -4.36
CA SER A 4 -6.16 -6.83 -4.41
C SER A 4 -6.80 -7.09 -5.76
N LEU A 5 -7.17 -6.05 -6.50
CA LEU A 5 -7.80 -6.17 -7.81
C LEU A 5 -6.78 -6.42 -8.92
N LEU A 6 -5.62 -5.75 -8.89
CA LEU A 6 -4.52 -5.96 -9.83
C LEU A 6 -3.67 -7.15 -9.37
N THR A 7 -4.06 -8.35 -9.77
CA THR A 7 -3.43 -9.60 -9.34
C THR A 7 -3.04 -10.48 -10.52
N LEU A 8 -1.74 -10.78 -10.61
CA LEU A 8 -1.16 -11.78 -11.52
C LEU A 8 -0.03 -12.49 -10.76
N PRO A 9 -0.21 -13.74 -10.30
CA PRO A 9 0.84 -14.48 -9.63
C PRO A 9 2.05 -14.70 -10.54
N VAL A 10 3.24 -14.84 -9.95
CA VAL A 10 4.44 -15.27 -10.70
C VAL A 10 4.24 -16.65 -11.27
N GLU A 11 4.94 -16.97 -12.34
CA GLU A 11 4.90 -18.29 -12.96
C GLU A 11 5.26 -19.39 -11.94
N GLY A 12 4.49 -20.47 -11.96
CA GLY A 12 4.64 -21.58 -11.02
C GLY A 12 3.94 -21.38 -9.65
N LEU A 13 3.22 -20.27 -9.46
CA LEU A 13 2.38 -20.03 -8.30
C LEU A 13 0.91 -19.92 -8.73
N SER A 14 0.03 -20.77 -8.20
CA SER A 14 -1.39 -20.71 -8.50
C SER A 14 -2.07 -19.50 -7.81
N LEU A 15 -3.25 -19.11 -8.34
CA LEU A 15 -4.07 -18.07 -7.70
C LEU A 15 -4.54 -18.50 -6.31
N GLU A 16 -4.88 -19.76 -6.13
CA GLU A 16 -5.30 -20.33 -4.85
C GLU A 16 -4.17 -20.27 -3.82
N GLU A 17 -2.95 -20.68 -4.19
CA GLU A 17 -1.78 -20.54 -3.33
C GLU A 17 -1.53 -19.09 -2.94
N LYS A 18 -1.62 -18.16 -3.91
CA LYS A 18 -1.49 -16.73 -3.64
C LYS A 18 -2.55 -16.20 -2.68
N GLN A 19 -3.79 -16.63 -2.80
CA GLN A 19 -4.87 -16.28 -1.87
C GLN A 19 -4.58 -16.81 -0.46
N GLY A 20 -4.14 -18.07 -0.35
CA GLY A 20 -3.72 -18.67 0.92
C GLY A 20 -2.56 -17.90 1.57
N ILE A 21 -1.56 -17.51 0.79
CA ILE A 21 -0.44 -16.67 1.26
C ILE A 21 -0.95 -15.32 1.77
N ASN A 22 -1.82 -14.65 1.03
CA ASN A 22 -2.38 -13.37 1.48
C ASN A 22 -3.14 -13.49 2.81
N THR A 23 -3.94 -14.55 2.97
CA THR A 23 -4.65 -14.83 4.23
C THR A 23 -3.66 -15.04 5.37
N MET A 24 -2.62 -15.84 5.15
CA MET A 24 -1.56 -16.07 6.14
C MET A 24 -0.85 -14.77 6.54
N LEU A 25 -0.48 -13.93 5.57
CA LEU A 25 0.17 -12.65 5.82
C LEU A 25 -0.70 -11.70 6.65
N LEU A 26 -2.00 -11.63 6.36
CA LEU A 26 -2.93 -10.79 7.14
C LEU A 26 -3.10 -11.25 8.59
N HIS A 27 -2.91 -12.54 8.88
CA HIS A 27 -3.01 -13.09 10.24
C HIS A 27 -1.65 -13.17 10.96
N SER A 28 -0.56 -12.81 10.29
CA SER A 28 0.80 -12.95 10.85
C SER A 28 1.18 -11.88 11.86
N GLY A 29 0.46 -10.76 11.91
CA GLY A 29 0.87 -9.57 12.66
C GLY A 29 2.00 -8.77 12.01
N ALA A 30 2.41 -9.10 10.78
CA ALA A 30 3.40 -8.34 10.03
C ALA A 30 2.85 -6.96 9.64
N ALA A 31 3.71 -5.96 9.62
CA ALA A 31 3.36 -4.63 9.15
C ALA A 31 3.06 -4.64 7.64
N ILE A 32 2.28 -3.66 7.17
CA ILE A 32 1.80 -3.65 5.77
C ILE A 32 2.95 -3.54 4.76
N ASP A 33 4.00 -2.82 5.07
CA ASP A 33 5.22 -2.72 4.29
C ASP A 33 5.92 -4.06 4.16
N GLU A 34 6.08 -4.83 5.25
CA GLU A 34 6.65 -6.18 5.24
C GLU A 34 5.77 -7.16 4.45
N ILE A 35 4.45 -7.09 4.60
CA ILE A 35 3.50 -7.85 3.79
C ILE A 35 3.69 -7.54 2.30
N ASN A 36 3.84 -6.27 1.95
CA ASN A 36 4.02 -5.84 0.58
C ASN A 36 5.33 -6.32 -0.04
N ILE A 37 6.42 -6.46 0.73
CA ILE A 37 7.67 -7.06 0.26
C ILE A 37 7.42 -8.45 -0.34
N ILE A 38 6.74 -9.33 0.40
CA ILE A 38 6.42 -10.69 -0.09
C ILE A 38 5.47 -10.63 -1.30
N ARG A 39 4.44 -9.76 -1.23
CA ARG A 39 3.46 -9.60 -2.31
C ARG A 39 4.07 -9.15 -3.62
N LYS A 40 5.05 -8.23 -3.59
CA LYS A 40 5.76 -7.73 -4.77
C LYS A 40 6.55 -8.86 -5.42
N HIS A 41 7.29 -9.64 -4.65
CA HIS A 41 8.15 -10.71 -5.16
C HIS A 41 7.40 -11.98 -5.63
N LEU A 42 6.12 -12.11 -5.28
CA LEU A 42 5.22 -13.17 -5.76
C LEU A 42 4.20 -12.68 -6.80
N SER A 43 4.54 -11.61 -7.53
CA SER A 43 3.63 -10.99 -8.52
C SER A 43 4.37 -10.64 -9.81
N GLN A 44 3.69 -10.82 -10.95
CA GLN A 44 4.19 -10.37 -12.25
C GLN A 44 3.90 -8.90 -12.55
N VAL A 45 3.11 -8.20 -11.72
CA VAL A 45 2.64 -6.83 -12.00
C VAL A 45 2.93 -5.83 -10.88
N LYS A 46 3.36 -6.28 -9.68
CA LYS A 46 3.67 -5.41 -8.55
C LYS A 46 5.17 -5.05 -8.52
N GLY A 47 5.56 -4.09 -7.66
CA GLY A 47 6.96 -3.71 -7.49
C GLY A 47 7.64 -3.29 -8.78
N GLY A 48 7.02 -2.42 -9.58
CA GLY A 48 7.57 -1.91 -10.83
C GLY A 48 7.42 -2.83 -12.05
N ARG A 49 6.96 -4.06 -11.86
CA ARG A 49 6.88 -5.06 -12.94
C ARG A 49 5.87 -4.68 -14.02
N LEU A 50 4.76 -3.98 -13.67
CA LEU A 50 3.82 -3.49 -14.68
C LEU A 50 4.49 -2.47 -15.61
N ALA A 51 5.31 -1.57 -15.07
CA ALA A 51 6.09 -0.66 -15.90
C ALA A 51 7.06 -1.42 -16.83
N ALA A 52 7.70 -2.47 -16.32
CA ALA A 52 8.57 -3.32 -17.15
C ALA A 52 7.81 -3.97 -18.31
N LEU A 53 6.59 -4.44 -18.09
CA LEU A 53 5.72 -5.02 -19.12
C LEU A 53 5.29 -3.99 -20.18
N CYS A 54 5.22 -2.70 -19.84
CA CYS A 54 4.92 -1.64 -20.82
C CYS A 54 6.08 -1.39 -21.80
N GLY A 55 7.28 -1.87 -21.51
CA GLY A 55 8.44 -1.77 -22.39
C GLY A 55 8.82 -0.32 -22.69
N ARG A 56 8.81 0.07 -23.98
CA ARG A 56 9.16 1.43 -24.43
C ARG A 56 7.98 2.38 -24.49
N ALA A 57 6.79 1.95 -24.14
CA ALA A 57 5.61 2.82 -24.12
C ALA A 57 5.77 3.91 -23.06
N ARG A 58 5.24 5.10 -23.35
CA ARG A 58 5.11 6.16 -22.34
C ARG A 58 3.99 5.77 -21.38
N LEU A 59 4.30 5.76 -20.09
CA LEU A 59 3.35 5.37 -19.05
C LEU A 59 2.99 6.60 -18.22
N LEU A 60 1.70 6.93 -18.16
CA LEU A 60 1.14 7.87 -17.20
C LEU A 60 0.33 7.09 -16.17
N THR A 61 0.76 7.16 -14.92
CA THR A 61 0.05 6.56 -13.79
C THR A 61 -0.67 7.65 -13.01
N LEU A 62 -1.99 7.55 -12.93
CA LEU A 62 -2.81 8.42 -12.09
C LEU A 62 -3.17 7.70 -10.81
N VAL A 63 -2.86 8.28 -9.67
CA VAL A 63 -2.97 7.67 -8.35
C VAL A 63 -3.97 8.44 -7.49
N VAL A 64 -4.86 7.69 -6.84
CA VAL A 64 -5.64 8.16 -5.69
C VAL A 64 -5.02 7.53 -4.46
N SER A 65 -4.52 8.35 -3.54
CA SER A 65 -3.78 7.89 -2.37
C SER A 65 -4.65 7.93 -1.12
N ASP A 66 -4.62 6.82 -0.38
CA ASP A 66 -5.14 6.66 0.98
C ASP A 66 -4.02 6.18 1.93
N VAL A 67 -2.77 6.36 1.51
CA VAL A 67 -1.57 5.92 2.23
C VAL A 67 -0.88 7.15 2.83
N VAL A 68 -0.38 7.01 4.05
CA VAL A 68 0.43 8.01 4.73
C VAL A 68 1.66 8.37 3.87
N ASP A 69 2.03 9.64 3.84
CA ASP A 69 3.13 10.21 3.04
C ASP A 69 3.00 9.99 1.52
N ASP A 70 1.84 9.52 1.04
CA ASP A 70 1.59 9.25 -0.37
C ASP A 70 2.64 8.32 -1.02
N ASP A 71 3.19 7.36 -0.26
CA ASP A 71 4.25 6.47 -0.74
C ASP A 71 3.76 5.60 -1.91
N LEU A 72 4.19 5.95 -3.11
CA LEU A 72 3.86 5.26 -4.35
C LEU A 72 4.29 3.79 -4.35
N SER A 73 5.29 3.41 -3.57
CA SER A 73 5.77 2.03 -3.48
C SER A 73 4.82 1.13 -2.68
N VAL A 74 3.99 1.73 -1.82
CA VAL A 74 2.97 1.06 -1.01
C VAL A 74 1.63 1.03 -1.73
N ILE A 75 1.25 2.15 -2.38
CA ILE A 75 -0.02 2.28 -3.10
C ILE A 75 -0.11 1.19 -4.17
N ALA A 76 -1.15 0.35 -4.08
CA ALA A 76 -1.36 -0.82 -4.93
C ALA A 76 -0.15 -1.80 -4.98
N SER A 77 0.79 -1.71 -4.04
CA SER A 77 2.10 -2.38 -4.01
C SER A 77 3.03 -1.95 -5.16
N GLY A 78 3.00 -0.67 -5.53
CA GLY A 78 3.96 -0.03 -6.44
C GLY A 78 4.08 -0.63 -7.84
N PRO A 79 3.00 -0.82 -8.62
CA PRO A 79 3.10 -1.55 -9.90
C PRO A 79 3.94 -0.83 -10.97
N THR A 80 4.05 0.49 -10.87
CA THR A 80 4.68 1.33 -11.91
C THR A 80 5.85 2.17 -11.40
N VAL A 81 6.29 1.92 -10.17
CA VAL A 81 7.43 2.60 -9.55
C VAL A 81 8.50 1.60 -9.12
N PRO A 82 9.77 2.02 -8.97
CA PRO A 82 10.84 1.14 -8.52
C PRO A 82 10.56 0.51 -7.16
N ASP A 83 11.08 -0.69 -6.95
CA ASP A 83 11.00 -1.39 -5.68
C ASP A 83 12.38 -1.47 -5.02
N LEU A 84 12.49 -0.95 -3.81
CA LEU A 84 13.74 -1.00 -3.03
C LEU A 84 13.97 -2.35 -2.38
N SER A 85 12.90 -3.13 -2.14
CA SER A 85 13.00 -4.43 -1.46
C SER A 85 13.53 -5.53 -2.38
N THR A 86 14.07 -6.59 -1.78
CA THR A 86 14.72 -7.71 -2.48
C THR A 86 14.09 -9.05 -2.10
N TYR A 87 14.42 -10.11 -2.84
CA TYR A 87 14.09 -11.48 -2.45
C TYR A 87 14.64 -11.84 -1.06
N SER A 88 15.84 -11.33 -0.73
CA SER A 88 16.43 -11.53 0.59
C SER A 88 15.58 -10.91 1.70
N ASP A 89 15.02 -9.73 1.47
CA ASP A 89 14.10 -9.09 2.42
C ASP A 89 12.82 -9.89 2.58
N ALA A 90 12.27 -10.42 1.49
CA ALA A 90 11.11 -11.30 1.54
C ALA A 90 11.37 -12.56 2.38
N ILE A 91 12.53 -13.20 2.23
CA ILE A 91 12.94 -14.35 3.05
C ILE A 91 13.11 -13.94 4.52
N SER A 92 13.67 -12.76 4.77
CA SER A 92 13.86 -12.24 6.13
C SER A 92 12.52 -12.04 6.85
N VAL A 93 11.51 -11.49 6.16
CA VAL A 93 10.15 -11.34 6.70
C VAL A 93 9.52 -12.71 6.98
N ILE A 94 9.66 -13.68 6.07
CA ILE A 94 9.15 -15.04 6.25
C ILE A 94 9.74 -15.67 7.52
N ASN A 95 11.04 -15.53 7.72
CA ASN A 95 11.72 -16.07 8.89
C ASN A 95 11.31 -15.34 10.19
N LYS A 96 11.19 -14.01 10.13
CA LYS A 96 10.80 -13.19 11.28
C LYS A 96 9.44 -13.59 11.87
N TYR A 97 8.48 -13.92 11.01
CA TYR A 97 7.12 -14.28 11.40
C TYR A 97 6.84 -15.79 11.35
N ASP A 98 7.86 -16.62 11.15
CA ASP A 98 7.77 -18.08 10.99
C ASP A 98 6.67 -18.53 10.00
N LEU A 99 6.58 -17.85 8.86
CA LEU A 99 5.52 -18.09 7.89
C LEU A 99 5.75 -19.41 7.14
N LYS A 100 4.71 -20.22 7.02
CA LYS A 100 4.77 -21.53 6.34
C LYS A 100 4.17 -21.44 4.94
N LEU A 101 4.92 -20.82 4.02
CA LEU A 101 4.48 -20.67 2.64
C LEU A 101 4.47 -22.02 1.88
N PRO A 102 3.66 -22.13 0.81
CA PRO A 102 3.74 -23.26 -0.13
C PRO A 102 5.16 -23.47 -0.68
N ILE A 103 5.49 -24.73 -1.00
CA ILE A 103 6.81 -25.08 -1.53
C ILE A 103 7.12 -24.32 -2.81
N SER A 104 6.12 -24.15 -3.70
CA SER A 104 6.19 -23.35 -4.92
C SER A 104 6.66 -21.92 -4.64
N ALA A 105 6.00 -21.21 -3.71
CA ALA A 105 6.37 -19.85 -3.31
C ALA A 105 7.78 -19.78 -2.71
N MET A 106 8.11 -20.69 -1.79
CA MET A 106 9.45 -20.75 -1.17
C MET A 106 10.55 -21.00 -2.19
N LYS A 107 10.30 -21.86 -3.19
CA LYS A 107 11.23 -22.12 -4.26
C LYS A 107 11.48 -20.85 -5.08
N ILE A 108 10.44 -20.16 -5.51
CA ILE A 108 10.53 -18.91 -6.29
C ILE A 108 11.35 -17.86 -5.52
N LEU A 109 11.02 -17.63 -4.24
CA LEU A 109 11.70 -16.63 -3.43
C LEU A 109 13.18 -16.96 -3.17
N ARG A 110 13.54 -18.25 -3.03
CA ARG A 110 14.92 -18.69 -2.83
C ARG A 110 15.74 -18.66 -4.12
N GLU A 111 15.13 -18.98 -5.25
CA GLU A 111 15.80 -18.90 -6.55
C GLU A 111 16.10 -17.46 -6.96
N GLY A 112 15.25 -16.50 -6.61
CA GLY A 112 15.47 -15.07 -6.78
C GLY A 112 15.84 -14.66 -8.21
N LYS A 113 15.28 -15.32 -9.24
CA LYS A 113 15.74 -15.18 -10.62
C LYS A 113 15.42 -13.84 -11.27
N ASP A 114 14.24 -13.31 -10.96
CA ASP A 114 13.72 -12.08 -11.56
C ASP A 114 13.47 -11.04 -10.47
N GLU A 115 14.52 -10.34 -10.06
CA GLU A 115 14.39 -9.29 -9.09
C GLU A 115 13.46 -8.16 -9.59
N THR A 116 12.69 -7.56 -8.68
CA THR A 116 11.85 -6.41 -9.01
C THR A 116 12.71 -5.27 -9.56
N PRO A 117 12.21 -4.47 -10.54
CA PRO A 117 12.95 -3.36 -11.09
C PRO A 117 13.36 -2.34 -10.03
N LYS A 118 14.65 -2.01 -9.99
CA LYS A 118 15.25 -1.11 -8.99
C LYS A 118 15.33 0.34 -9.47
N PRO A 119 15.52 1.31 -8.56
CA PRO A 119 15.81 2.69 -8.95
C PRO A 119 16.98 2.78 -9.95
N GLY A 120 16.85 3.68 -10.92
CA GLY A 120 17.85 3.84 -12.00
C GLY A 120 17.68 2.86 -13.15
N ASN A 121 16.70 1.96 -13.12
CA ASN A 121 16.40 1.14 -14.27
C ASN A 121 15.73 2.00 -15.37
N TYR A 122 16.21 1.93 -16.59
CA TYR A 122 15.76 2.70 -17.75
C TYR A 122 14.27 2.57 -18.08
N ILE A 123 13.60 1.51 -17.60
CA ILE A 123 12.17 1.31 -17.81
C ILE A 123 11.31 2.43 -17.18
N PHE A 124 11.86 3.16 -16.21
CA PHE A 124 11.18 4.26 -15.53
C PHE A 124 11.44 5.63 -16.15
N ASP A 125 12.37 5.77 -17.10
CA ASP A 125 12.79 7.06 -17.67
C ASP A 125 11.67 7.83 -18.38
N ASN A 126 10.72 7.10 -18.97
CA ASN A 126 9.58 7.67 -19.69
C ASN A 126 8.26 7.59 -18.90
N ASN A 127 8.33 7.20 -17.64
CA ASN A 127 7.15 7.06 -16.79
C ASN A 127 6.89 8.34 -16.03
N LYS A 128 5.61 8.71 -15.95
CA LYS A 128 5.14 9.79 -15.09
C LYS A 128 4.08 9.26 -14.15
N THR A 129 4.24 9.52 -12.87
CA THR A 129 3.23 9.21 -11.87
C THR A 129 2.72 10.52 -11.27
N GLU A 130 1.41 10.68 -11.23
CA GLU A 130 0.74 11.84 -10.64
C GLU A 130 -0.26 11.38 -9.58
N ILE A 131 -0.17 11.97 -8.40
CA ILE A 131 -1.17 11.82 -7.36
C ILE A 131 -2.29 12.80 -7.66
N VAL A 132 -3.44 12.28 -8.08
CA VAL A 132 -4.61 13.08 -8.46
C VAL A 132 -5.33 13.61 -7.23
N THR A 133 -5.38 12.79 -6.17
CA THR A 133 -5.94 13.17 -4.88
C THR A 133 -5.32 12.33 -3.76
N SER A 134 -5.32 12.91 -2.56
CA SER A 134 -4.81 12.28 -1.33
C SER A 134 -5.81 12.46 -0.18
N SER A 135 -5.52 11.85 0.96
CA SER A 135 -6.30 12.04 2.19
C SER A 135 -6.41 13.52 2.57
N GLN A 136 -5.30 14.27 2.48
CA GLN A 136 -5.28 15.70 2.77
C GLN A 136 -6.20 16.51 1.85
N ASN A 137 -6.24 16.18 0.56
CA ASN A 137 -7.15 16.84 -0.39
C ASN A 137 -8.62 16.58 -0.03
N SER A 138 -8.93 15.37 0.43
CA SER A 138 -10.28 14.99 0.88
C SER A 138 -10.68 15.73 2.16
N LEU A 139 -9.76 15.82 3.14
CA LEU A 139 -9.97 16.59 4.37
C LEU A 139 -10.21 18.08 4.06
N ASN A 140 -9.39 18.67 3.19
CA ASN A 140 -9.53 20.07 2.77
C ASN A 140 -10.86 20.33 2.06
N ALA A 141 -11.37 19.37 1.30
CA ALA A 141 -12.70 19.48 0.68
C ALA A 141 -13.82 19.39 1.72
N ALA A 142 -13.71 18.50 2.71
CA ALA A 142 -14.65 18.37 3.80
C ALA A 142 -14.70 19.65 4.66
N VAL A 143 -13.55 20.26 4.96
CA VAL A 143 -13.44 21.55 5.65
C VAL A 143 -14.28 22.62 4.95
N LYS A 144 -14.12 22.80 3.64
CA LYS A 144 -14.87 23.77 2.86
C LYS A 144 -16.39 23.57 2.93
N VAL A 145 -16.82 22.31 2.92
CA VAL A 145 -18.26 21.97 3.05
C VAL A 145 -18.79 22.33 4.43
N ALA A 146 -18.05 22.02 5.49
CA ALA A 146 -18.42 22.35 6.85
C ALA A 146 -18.50 23.86 7.06
N GLU A 147 -17.48 24.62 6.63
CA GLU A 147 -17.46 26.08 6.70
C GLU A 147 -18.64 26.72 5.97
N ALA A 148 -18.97 26.24 4.77
CA ALA A 148 -20.13 26.70 4.01
C ALA A 148 -21.47 26.43 4.71
N ALA A 149 -21.53 25.41 5.57
CA ALA A 149 -22.69 25.09 6.39
C ALA A 149 -22.70 25.83 7.76
N GLY A 150 -21.71 26.66 8.03
CA GLY A 150 -21.57 27.36 9.33
C GLY A 150 -21.16 26.42 10.48
N ILE A 151 -20.54 25.29 10.16
CA ILE A 151 -20.04 24.31 11.12
C ILE A 151 -18.53 24.48 11.22
N GLU A 152 -17.99 24.54 12.44
CA GLU A 152 -16.55 24.64 12.67
C GLU A 152 -15.84 23.32 12.30
N PRO A 153 -14.95 23.29 11.28
CA PRO A 153 -14.16 22.10 10.97
C PRO A 153 -12.88 22.07 11.82
N ILE A 154 -12.52 20.88 12.30
CA ILE A 154 -11.31 20.65 13.07
C ILE A 154 -10.61 19.43 12.53
N ILE A 155 -9.49 19.63 11.83
CA ILE A 155 -8.62 18.52 11.42
C ILE A 155 -7.77 18.12 12.62
N LEU A 156 -7.93 16.91 13.10
CA LEU A 156 -7.19 16.38 14.25
C LEU A 156 -5.82 15.86 13.82
N ASP A 157 -5.80 15.09 12.75
CA ASP A 157 -4.59 14.44 12.24
C ASP A 157 -4.87 13.93 10.82
N ASP A 158 -3.85 13.91 9.96
CA ASP A 158 -3.85 13.28 8.64
C ASP A 158 -3.03 11.97 8.61
N TYR A 159 -2.41 11.60 9.75
CA TYR A 159 -1.56 10.42 9.94
C TYR A 159 -2.13 9.42 10.95
N LEU A 160 -3.46 9.37 11.10
CA LEU A 160 -4.10 8.53 12.11
C LEU A 160 -4.03 7.04 11.72
N GLU A 161 -3.09 6.31 12.29
CA GLU A 161 -2.90 4.88 12.09
C GLU A 161 -2.99 4.09 13.40
N GLY A 162 -3.41 2.83 13.28
CA GLY A 162 -3.45 1.87 14.39
C GLY A 162 -4.68 0.96 14.34
N GLU A 163 -4.81 0.14 15.37
CA GLU A 163 -5.97 -0.72 15.55
C GLU A 163 -7.25 0.11 15.70
N ALA A 164 -8.26 -0.18 14.87
CA ALA A 164 -9.52 0.58 14.83
C ALA A 164 -10.19 0.73 16.21
N LYS A 165 -10.11 -0.30 17.06
CA LYS A 165 -10.62 -0.29 18.42
C LYS A 165 -9.95 0.77 19.30
N ASP A 166 -8.61 0.85 19.20
CA ASP A 166 -7.82 1.78 20.02
C ASP A 166 -7.97 3.22 19.52
N ILE A 167 -7.96 3.38 18.19
CA ILE A 167 -8.21 4.67 17.55
C ILE A 167 -9.62 5.17 17.89
N GLY A 168 -10.64 4.31 17.80
CA GLY A 168 -12.02 4.68 18.17
C GLY A 168 -12.14 5.16 19.61
N SER A 169 -11.42 4.51 20.54
CA SER A 169 -11.38 4.94 21.94
C SER A 169 -10.71 6.30 22.13
N LYS A 170 -9.60 6.56 21.43
CA LYS A 170 -8.92 7.86 21.43
C LYS A 170 -9.81 8.96 20.84
N MET A 171 -10.46 8.70 19.72
CA MET A 171 -11.37 9.64 19.07
C MET A 171 -12.56 10.00 19.98
N ALA A 172 -13.14 9.01 20.66
CA ALA A 172 -14.21 9.26 21.63
C ALA A 172 -13.78 10.19 22.78
N ALA A 173 -12.55 10.06 23.27
CA ALA A 173 -12.00 10.97 24.28
C ALA A 173 -11.84 12.39 23.73
N VAL A 174 -11.31 12.53 22.52
CA VAL A 174 -11.15 13.84 21.84
C VAL A 174 -12.51 14.55 21.69
N VAL A 175 -13.56 13.85 21.27
CA VAL A 175 -14.91 14.43 21.13
C VAL A 175 -15.40 15.07 22.46
N VAL A 176 -15.08 14.47 23.61
CA VAL A 176 -15.45 15.01 24.92
C VAL A 176 -14.80 16.38 25.16
N ASP A 177 -13.55 16.56 24.73
CA ASP A 177 -12.84 17.84 24.89
C ASP A 177 -13.45 18.95 24.03
N TYR A 178 -14.02 18.60 22.89
CA TYR A 178 -14.65 19.55 21.95
C TYR A 178 -16.14 19.76 22.15
N LYS A 179 -16.78 19.09 23.11
CA LYS A 179 -18.26 19.19 23.37
C LYS A 179 -18.80 20.61 23.52
N ASN A 180 -17.98 21.56 23.98
CA ASN A 180 -18.38 22.95 24.20
C ASN A 180 -18.18 23.84 22.94
N ARG A 181 -17.67 23.28 21.85
CA ARG A 181 -17.42 23.97 20.56
C ARG A 181 -18.48 23.65 19.50
N ALA A 182 -19.57 22.97 19.89
CA ALA A 182 -20.65 22.65 18.97
C ALA A 182 -21.37 23.91 18.42
N PRO A 183 -21.78 23.92 17.13
CA PRO A 183 -21.63 22.82 16.17
C PRO A 183 -20.23 22.78 15.57
N CYS A 184 -19.54 21.66 15.72
CA CYS A 184 -18.25 21.39 15.06
C CYS A 184 -18.22 19.98 14.49
N VAL A 185 -17.29 19.72 13.55
CA VAL A 185 -16.99 18.42 13.00
C VAL A 185 -15.48 18.12 13.16
N LEU A 186 -15.17 16.89 13.61
CA LEU A 186 -13.82 16.40 13.80
C LEU A 186 -13.47 15.43 12.69
#